data_c750469e5964e3891b4f130036c1a678
#
_entry.id   c750469e5964e3891b4f130036c1a678
#
_cell.length_a   1.000
_cell.length_b   1.000
_cell.length_c   1.000
_cell.angle_alpha   90.00
_cell.angle_beta   90.00
_cell.angle_gamma   90.00
#
_symmetry.space_group_name_H-M   'P 1'
#
loop_
_entity.id
_entity.type
_entity.pdbx_description
1 polymer ?
#
loop_
_entity_poly.entity_id
_entity_poly.type
_entity_poly.pdbx_seq_one_letter_code
_entity_poly.pdbx_strand_id
1 'polypeptide(L)'
;MSYIVGHPIKHPADFYGRHEQITRFFEIIGGRQTQSVSVLGVRRAGKTSFLQYVAHPTTMAHYLPNPDAYTMVYLDMSSCKTSADFYHRLLQRLRLSLGKARTDFLWKESPRGQTKLYDIEAYLCQFPDTRIVLLLDEFDHLRTEAFDQDFLTELRAMTGVLEYDLACVTASYWDLYTLGARLGLPPTSPFYNIFYPTPIYMSSLELTEATALIDTPAAKGGVRFSEDEVRDIQELAGSLPFFVQATAAKWFRHKRTGASPDSETARRQLAADLAPYFDQWWHNFTSSERNALLTVAGERPLTDLDYPPLELDSIMRRLNGYGLVFQADERWMINGRIFQTWLRQYAQLQDVRPVVPQPVSGAELARIRHALVDSFDLDELRTLCFDLGMDFESLPGQGKPAKAREMVNYWRNRHDLTRLTEAIRYERGDII
;
A
#
# COMPACT_ATOMS: atom_id res chain seq x y z
N MET A 1 6.31 -21.69 -19.51
CA MET A 1 5.05 -21.51 -18.71
C MET A 1 4.32 -20.35 -19.33
N SER A 2 2.98 -20.47 -19.52
CA SER A 2 2.19 -19.41 -20.15
C SER A 2 1.82 -18.27 -19.18
N TYR A 3 1.82 -18.52 -17.86
CA TYR A 3 1.51 -17.54 -16.84
C TYR A 3 2.76 -17.01 -16.16
N ILE A 4 2.79 -15.69 -15.90
CA ILE A 4 3.87 -15.02 -15.18
C ILE A 4 3.42 -14.82 -13.72
N VAL A 5 3.72 -15.79 -12.87
CA VAL A 5 3.33 -15.76 -11.46
C VAL A 5 4.49 -15.30 -10.59
N GLY A 6 4.27 -14.28 -9.77
CA GLY A 6 5.22 -13.84 -8.76
C GLY A 6 6.29 -12.84 -9.22
N HIS A 7 6.40 -12.56 -10.51
CA HIS A 7 7.32 -11.55 -11.06
C HIS A 7 6.56 -10.36 -11.64
N PRO A 8 7.12 -9.15 -11.62
CA PRO A 8 6.57 -8.01 -12.34
C PRO A 8 6.50 -8.27 -13.85
N ILE A 9 5.44 -7.76 -14.47
CA ILE A 9 5.25 -7.84 -15.93
C ILE A 9 6.19 -6.83 -16.60
N LYS A 10 7.02 -7.31 -17.53
CA LYS A 10 8.01 -6.49 -18.23
C LYS A 10 7.56 -6.05 -19.62
N HIS A 11 6.72 -6.86 -20.27
CA HIS A 11 6.27 -6.60 -21.64
C HIS A 11 4.80 -6.18 -21.62
N PRO A 12 4.41 -5.07 -22.28
CA PRO A 12 3.02 -4.60 -22.32
C PRO A 12 2.03 -5.64 -22.83
N ALA A 13 2.44 -6.51 -23.75
CA ALA A 13 1.60 -7.58 -24.28
C ALA A 13 1.19 -8.66 -23.26
N ASP A 14 1.82 -8.68 -22.10
CA ASP A 14 1.51 -9.60 -20.99
C ASP A 14 0.82 -8.89 -19.81
N PHE A 15 0.55 -7.58 -19.95
CA PHE A 15 -0.21 -6.80 -19.00
C PHE A 15 -1.70 -6.80 -19.40
N TYR A 16 -2.57 -7.18 -18.47
CA TYR A 16 -4.00 -7.34 -18.73
C TYR A 16 -4.82 -6.43 -17.81
N GLY A 17 -5.80 -5.76 -18.40
CA GLY A 17 -6.76 -4.93 -17.68
C GLY A 17 -6.20 -3.62 -17.12
N ARG A 18 -6.86 -3.09 -16.09
CA ARG A 18 -6.52 -1.82 -15.46
C ARG A 18 -6.78 -0.59 -16.34
N HIS A 19 -7.71 -0.68 -17.27
CA HIS A 19 -7.98 0.39 -18.25
C HIS A 19 -8.32 1.70 -17.56
N GLU A 20 -9.16 1.69 -16.53
CA GLU A 20 -9.54 2.86 -15.77
C GLU A 20 -8.32 3.47 -15.07
N GLN A 21 -7.51 2.67 -14.37
CA GLN A 21 -6.32 3.13 -13.64
C GLN A 21 -5.27 3.71 -14.59
N ILE A 22 -5.07 3.11 -15.76
CA ILE A 22 -4.14 3.57 -16.78
C ILE A 22 -4.61 4.91 -17.36
N THR A 23 -5.86 4.99 -17.78
CA THR A 23 -6.45 6.22 -18.34
C THR A 23 -6.32 7.36 -17.34
N ARG A 24 -6.72 7.12 -16.09
CA ARG A 24 -6.62 8.12 -15.03
C ARG A 24 -5.18 8.54 -14.73
N PHE A 25 -4.24 7.60 -14.75
CA PHE A 25 -2.81 7.93 -14.60
C PHE A 25 -2.35 8.92 -15.67
N PHE A 26 -2.64 8.63 -16.95
CA PHE A 26 -2.22 9.49 -18.05
C PHE A 26 -3.00 10.82 -18.11
N GLU A 27 -4.23 10.88 -17.66
CA GLU A 27 -4.98 12.14 -17.46
C GLU A 27 -4.30 13.03 -16.43
N ILE A 28 -3.84 12.47 -15.31
CA ILE A 28 -3.19 13.23 -14.22
C ILE A 28 -1.82 13.75 -14.66
N ILE A 29 -0.96 12.90 -15.21
CA ILE A 29 0.39 13.30 -15.61
C ILE A 29 0.41 14.09 -16.92
N GLY A 30 -0.57 13.85 -17.81
CA GLY A 30 -0.71 14.49 -19.12
C GLY A 30 -1.37 15.87 -19.11
N GLY A 31 -1.78 16.35 -17.94
CA GLY A 31 -2.41 17.66 -17.76
C GLY A 31 -1.52 18.85 -18.18
N ARG A 32 -2.05 20.09 -18.05
CA ARG A 32 -1.27 21.29 -18.32
C ARG A 32 -0.01 21.40 -17.46
N GLN A 33 -0.11 21.03 -16.20
CA GLN A 33 1.00 20.83 -15.27
C GLN A 33 1.02 19.34 -14.89
N THR A 34 2.22 18.78 -14.86
CA THR A 34 2.41 17.40 -14.40
C THR A 34 2.10 17.32 -12.89
N GLN A 35 1.20 16.44 -12.50
CA GLN A 35 0.78 16.31 -11.11
C GLN A 35 1.28 15.00 -10.52
N SER A 36 1.72 15.06 -9.27
CA SER A 36 2.07 13.86 -8.52
C SER A 36 0.82 13.06 -8.14
N VAL A 37 0.94 11.75 -8.07
CA VAL A 37 -0.17 10.86 -7.70
C VAL A 37 0.32 9.67 -6.88
N SER A 38 -0.48 9.21 -5.92
CA SER A 38 -0.20 7.97 -5.20
C SER A 38 -0.97 6.79 -5.80
N VAL A 39 -0.28 5.65 -5.92
CA VAL A 39 -0.81 4.36 -6.37
C VAL A 39 -0.86 3.44 -5.16
N LEU A 40 -2.06 3.06 -4.74
CA LEU A 40 -2.29 2.31 -3.52
C LEU A 40 -2.78 0.88 -3.82
N GLY A 41 -2.33 -0.06 -3.05
CA GLY A 41 -2.83 -1.44 -3.16
C GLY A 41 -2.09 -2.40 -2.24
N VAL A 42 -2.74 -3.50 -1.92
CA VAL A 42 -2.13 -4.57 -1.13
C VAL A 42 -0.90 -5.15 -1.83
N ARG A 43 -0.09 -5.88 -1.09
CA ARG A 43 1.01 -6.62 -1.69
C ARG A 43 0.46 -7.61 -2.72
N ARG A 44 1.10 -7.72 -3.90
CA ARG A 44 0.64 -8.53 -5.03
C ARG A 44 -0.59 -7.99 -5.80
N ALA A 45 -1.03 -6.75 -5.56
CA ALA A 45 -2.08 -6.09 -6.36
C ALA A 45 -1.61 -5.69 -7.77
N GLY A 46 -0.29 -5.76 -8.04
CA GLY A 46 0.28 -5.45 -9.36
C GLY A 46 0.84 -4.03 -9.51
N LYS A 47 1.11 -3.31 -8.41
CA LYS A 47 1.66 -1.93 -8.41
C LYS A 47 2.93 -1.80 -9.27
N THR A 48 3.94 -2.63 -9.01
CA THR A 48 5.19 -2.65 -9.77
C THR A 48 4.97 -2.88 -11.27
N SER A 49 4.10 -3.86 -11.61
CA SER A 49 3.75 -4.14 -13.01
C SER A 49 3.05 -2.96 -13.67
N PHE A 50 2.19 -2.27 -12.94
CA PHE A 50 1.51 -1.06 -13.40
C PHE A 50 2.51 0.06 -13.68
N LEU A 51 3.44 0.34 -12.75
CA LEU A 51 4.48 1.36 -12.95
C LEU A 51 5.37 1.04 -14.16
N GLN A 52 5.74 -0.23 -14.34
CA GLN A 52 6.54 -0.66 -15.50
C GLN A 52 5.75 -0.56 -16.81
N TYR A 53 4.45 -0.87 -16.77
CA TYR A 53 3.57 -0.76 -17.93
C TYR A 53 3.39 0.68 -18.39
N VAL A 54 3.08 1.61 -17.47
CA VAL A 54 2.87 3.03 -17.83
C VAL A 54 4.18 3.72 -18.24
N ALA A 55 5.32 3.24 -17.77
CA ALA A 55 6.64 3.72 -18.18
C ALA A 55 7.11 3.19 -19.54
N HIS A 56 6.43 2.20 -20.10
CA HIS A 56 6.89 1.58 -21.35
C HIS A 56 6.63 2.52 -22.54
N PRO A 57 7.62 2.74 -23.45
CA PRO A 57 7.48 3.68 -24.57
C PRO A 57 6.24 3.45 -25.45
N THR A 58 5.91 2.17 -25.73
CA THR A 58 4.70 1.82 -26.50
C THR A 58 3.41 2.25 -25.80
N THR A 59 3.35 2.12 -24.48
CA THR A 59 2.20 2.56 -23.67
C THR A 59 2.11 4.08 -23.66
N MET A 60 3.23 4.76 -23.42
CA MET A 60 3.27 6.22 -23.46
C MET A 60 2.84 6.79 -24.82
N ALA A 61 3.29 6.17 -25.92
CA ALA A 61 2.91 6.55 -27.28
C ALA A 61 1.41 6.37 -27.58
N HIS A 62 0.75 5.47 -26.84
CA HIS A 62 -0.70 5.24 -27.01
C HIS A 62 -1.54 6.27 -26.26
N TYR A 63 -1.09 6.74 -25.08
CA TYR A 63 -1.88 7.59 -24.20
C TYR A 63 -1.49 9.07 -24.20
N LEU A 64 -0.24 9.40 -24.56
CA LEU A 64 0.25 10.78 -24.54
C LEU A 64 0.32 11.35 -25.98
N PRO A 65 -0.16 12.59 -26.19
CA PRO A 65 -0.07 13.24 -27.49
C PRO A 65 1.38 13.51 -27.95
N ASN A 66 2.28 13.77 -26.99
CA ASN A 66 3.70 13.99 -27.22
C ASN A 66 4.53 13.17 -26.22
N PRO A 67 4.69 11.86 -26.42
CA PRO A 67 5.40 11.00 -25.48
C PRO A 67 6.87 11.36 -25.30
N ASP A 68 7.52 11.94 -26.32
CA ASP A 68 8.94 12.34 -26.27
C ASP A 68 9.21 13.51 -25.30
N ALA A 69 8.16 14.26 -24.92
CA ALA A 69 8.27 15.28 -23.90
C ALA A 69 8.32 14.72 -22.47
N TYR A 70 8.10 13.41 -22.29
CA TYR A 70 8.07 12.79 -20.99
C TYR A 70 9.24 11.83 -20.78
N THR A 71 9.80 11.87 -19.57
CA THR A 71 10.79 10.89 -19.13
C THR A 71 10.33 10.24 -17.84
N MET A 72 10.04 8.94 -17.92
CA MET A 72 9.69 8.12 -16.76
C MET A 72 10.96 7.57 -16.11
N VAL A 73 11.13 7.82 -14.81
CA VAL A 73 12.32 7.41 -14.03
C VAL A 73 11.88 6.49 -12.89
N TYR A 74 12.11 5.19 -13.07
CA TYR A 74 11.74 4.19 -12.08
C TYR A 74 12.83 4.00 -11.01
N LEU A 75 12.41 4.02 -9.75
CA LEU A 75 13.25 3.74 -8.58
C LEU A 75 12.51 2.87 -7.57
N ASP A 76 13.11 1.74 -7.19
CA ASP A 76 12.66 0.89 -6.10
C ASP A 76 13.23 1.41 -4.78
N MET A 77 12.33 1.95 -3.91
CA MET A 77 12.68 2.56 -2.63
C MET A 77 13.19 1.54 -1.61
N SER A 78 12.83 0.26 -1.74
CA SER A 78 13.36 -0.80 -0.87
C SER A 78 14.87 -0.98 -1.01
N SER A 79 15.42 -0.54 -2.14
CA SER A 79 16.86 -0.57 -2.41
C SER A 79 17.63 0.63 -1.82
N CYS A 80 16.93 1.68 -1.35
CA CYS A 80 17.51 2.89 -0.79
C CYS A 80 17.62 2.76 0.74
N LYS A 81 18.81 2.95 1.27
CA LYS A 81 19.08 2.80 2.71
C LYS A 81 19.05 4.11 3.48
N THR A 82 19.32 5.22 2.80
CA THR A 82 19.35 6.58 3.35
C THR A 82 18.92 7.59 2.29
N SER A 83 18.61 8.82 2.69
CA SER A 83 18.32 9.94 1.78
C SER A 83 19.46 10.17 0.79
N ALA A 84 20.72 10.10 1.22
CA ALA A 84 21.88 10.23 0.35
C ALA A 84 22.01 9.06 -0.66
N ASP A 85 21.67 7.82 -0.27
CA ASP A 85 21.62 6.67 -1.21
C ASP A 85 20.49 6.85 -2.23
N PHE A 86 19.34 7.40 -1.80
CA PHE A 86 18.24 7.76 -2.70
C PHE A 86 18.70 8.78 -3.74
N TYR A 87 19.29 9.93 -3.34
CA TYR A 87 19.74 10.96 -4.28
C TYR A 87 20.80 10.44 -5.24
N HIS A 88 21.74 9.63 -4.75
CA HIS A 88 22.76 9.02 -5.60
C HIS A 88 22.12 8.11 -6.68
N ARG A 89 21.20 7.22 -6.28
CA ARG A 89 20.50 6.31 -7.22
C ARG A 89 19.59 7.08 -8.16
N LEU A 90 18.88 8.09 -7.66
CA LEU A 90 18.03 8.95 -8.48
C LEU A 90 18.85 9.64 -9.57
N LEU A 91 19.99 10.24 -9.23
CA LEU A 91 20.88 10.87 -10.20
C LEU A 91 21.37 9.87 -11.25
N GLN A 92 21.73 8.65 -10.86
CA GLN A 92 22.14 7.60 -11.82
C GLN A 92 20.98 7.25 -12.76
N ARG A 93 19.76 7.12 -12.24
CA ARG A 93 18.58 6.80 -13.06
C ARG A 93 18.22 7.94 -14.02
N LEU A 94 18.24 9.19 -13.55
CA LEU A 94 18.03 10.36 -14.38
C LEU A 94 19.02 10.40 -15.54
N ARG A 95 20.31 10.17 -15.28
CA ARG A 95 21.35 10.11 -16.31
C ARG A 95 21.11 9.03 -17.35
N LEU A 96 20.66 7.85 -16.93
CA LEU A 96 20.33 6.75 -17.84
C LEU A 96 19.12 7.07 -18.72
N SER A 97 18.10 7.75 -18.16
CA SER A 97 16.84 8.03 -18.84
C SER A 97 16.92 9.26 -19.75
N LEU A 98 17.61 10.33 -19.33
CA LEU A 98 17.73 11.60 -20.06
C LEU A 98 18.93 11.63 -21.04
N GLY A 99 19.77 10.61 -21.01
CA GLY A 99 20.90 10.47 -21.93
C GLY A 99 22.15 11.27 -21.54
N LYS A 100 23.33 10.81 -22.04
CA LYS A 100 24.62 11.41 -21.71
C LYS A 100 24.92 12.72 -22.43
N ALA A 101 24.24 13.04 -23.51
CA ALA A 101 24.64 14.06 -24.48
C ALA A 101 24.70 15.50 -23.95
N ARG A 102 24.01 15.82 -22.85
CA ARG A 102 24.04 17.15 -22.21
C ARG A 102 24.84 17.20 -20.91
N THR A 103 25.36 16.08 -20.43
CA THR A 103 25.88 15.93 -19.04
C THR A 103 27.38 15.80 -18.93
N ASP A 104 28.12 15.57 -20.01
CA ASP A 104 29.56 15.27 -19.95
C ASP A 104 30.44 16.43 -19.47
N PHE A 105 29.89 17.66 -19.38
CA PHE A 105 30.67 18.82 -19.08
C PHE A 105 30.77 19.25 -17.60
N LEU A 106 29.92 18.74 -16.70
CA LEU A 106 29.80 19.31 -15.35
C LEU A 106 29.88 18.33 -14.18
N TRP A 107 29.94 17.02 -14.39
CA TRP A 107 29.86 16.08 -13.27
C TRP A 107 31.15 15.30 -13.02
N LYS A 108 31.86 15.75 -12.01
CA LYS A 108 32.69 14.80 -11.21
C LYS A 108 31.67 13.90 -10.48
N GLU A 109 31.84 12.58 -10.62
CA GLU A 109 31.01 11.61 -9.86
C GLU A 109 31.07 11.96 -8.37
N SER A 110 29.95 12.43 -7.80
CA SER A 110 29.86 12.55 -6.35
C SER A 110 30.01 11.15 -5.76
N PRO A 111 30.91 10.94 -4.79
CA PRO A 111 31.06 9.66 -4.15
C PRO A 111 29.74 9.18 -3.57
N ARG A 112 29.51 7.86 -3.58
CA ARG A 112 28.31 7.28 -2.98
C ARG A 112 28.15 7.78 -1.55
N GLY A 113 26.95 8.30 -1.20
CA GLY A 113 26.64 8.86 0.12
C GLY A 113 26.93 10.36 0.29
N GLN A 114 27.42 11.05 -0.74
CA GLN A 114 27.64 12.51 -0.73
C GLN A 114 26.69 13.27 -1.64
N THR A 115 25.91 12.60 -2.47
CA THR A 115 24.90 13.23 -3.34
C THR A 115 23.80 13.84 -2.48
N LYS A 116 23.45 15.10 -2.75
CA LYS A 116 22.43 15.88 -2.04
C LYS A 116 21.32 16.30 -2.99
N LEU A 117 20.23 16.81 -2.43
CA LEU A 117 19.13 17.40 -3.19
C LEU A 117 19.63 18.41 -4.25
N TYR A 118 20.53 19.33 -3.86
CA TYR A 118 21.11 20.33 -4.76
C TYR A 118 21.71 19.73 -6.05
N ASP A 119 22.35 18.58 -5.95
CA ASP A 119 22.94 17.90 -7.11
C ASP A 119 21.87 17.42 -8.10
N ILE A 120 20.72 17.00 -7.57
CA ILE A 120 19.54 16.59 -8.36
C ILE A 120 18.94 17.81 -9.05
N GLU A 121 18.69 18.88 -8.30
CA GLU A 121 18.09 20.12 -8.83
C GLU A 121 18.96 20.73 -9.93
N ALA A 122 20.27 20.85 -9.69
CA ALA A 122 21.22 21.35 -10.69
C ALA A 122 21.25 20.51 -11.98
N TYR A 123 20.99 19.20 -11.84
CA TYR A 123 20.87 18.31 -12.99
C TYR A 123 19.53 18.51 -13.72
N LEU A 124 18.42 18.59 -13.00
CA LEU A 124 17.08 18.76 -13.56
C LEU A 124 16.92 20.10 -14.33
N CYS A 125 17.52 21.17 -13.83
CA CYS A 125 17.51 22.49 -14.50
C CYS A 125 18.09 22.47 -15.92
N GLN A 126 18.81 21.43 -16.32
CA GLN A 126 19.33 21.27 -17.69
C GLN A 126 18.27 20.78 -18.68
N PHE A 127 17.08 20.39 -18.18
CA PHE A 127 15.99 19.79 -18.97
C PHE A 127 14.65 20.53 -18.77
N PRO A 128 14.59 21.84 -18.99
CA PRO A 128 13.40 22.66 -18.70
C PRO A 128 12.17 22.26 -19.54
N ASP A 129 12.39 21.72 -20.74
CA ASP A 129 11.31 21.34 -21.68
C ASP A 129 10.88 19.86 -21.51
N THR A 130 11.44 19.14 -20.54
CA THR A 130 11.14 17.72 -20.33
C THR A 130 10.30 17.54 -19.09
N ARG A 131 9.19 16.86 -19.22
CA ARG A 131 8.34 16.45 -18.08
C ARG A 131 8.90 15.15 -17.47
N ILE A 132 9.40 15.27 -16.28
CA ILE A 132 10.06 14.17 -15.59
C ILE A 132 9.08 13.57 -14.56
N VAL A 133 8.82 12.27 -14.65
CA VAL A 133 7.91 11.57 -13.75
C VAL A 133 8.71 10.51 -13.00
N LEU A 134 8.92 10.74 -11.71
CA LEU A 134 9.57 9.77 -10.82
C LEU A 134 8.56 8.70 -10.40
N LEU A 135 8.84 7.46 -10.74
CA LEU A 135 8.06 6.30 -10.34
C LEU A 135 8.72 5.63 -9.13
N LEU A 136 8.28 5.98 -7.93
CA LEU A 136 8.84 5.55 -6.65
C LEU A 136 8.07 4.33 -6.14
N ASP A 137 8.58 3.15 -6.45
CA ASP A 137 7.97 1.88 -6.03
C ASP A 137 8.38 1.49 -4.61
N GLU A 138 7.55 0.68 -3.94
CA GLU A 138 7.75 0.24 -2.55
C GLU A 138 8.01 1.43 -1.60
N PHE A 139 7.25 2.53 -1.78
CA PHE A 139 7.46 3.78 -1.05
C PHE A 139 7.23 3.65 0.46
N ASP A 140 6.53 2.64 0.89
CA ASP A 140 6.31 2.26 2.29
C ASP A 140 7.50 1.54 2.94
N HIS A 141 8.60 1.32 2.22
CA HIS A 141 9.87 0.87 2.81
C HIS A 141 10.71 2.00 3.43
N LEU A 142 10.25 3.25 3.37
CA LEU A 142 10.85 4.35 4.11
C LEU A 142 10.82 4.07 5.62
N ARG A 143 12.00 4.15 6.27
CA ARG A 143 12.16 3.91 7.70
C ARG A 143 12.61 5.21 8.38
N THR A 144 12.03 5.51 9.54
CA THR A 144 12.37 6.70 10.35
C THR A 144 13.86 6.81 10.71
N GLU A 145 14.56 5.71 10.82
CA GLU A 145 16.01 5.67 11.11
C GLU A 145 16.89 6.15 9.95
N ALA A 146 16.34 6.13 8.73
CA ALA A 146 17.09 6.37 7.49
C ALA A 146 16.52 7.51 6.63
N PHE A 147 15.25 7.81 6.82
CA PHE A 147 14.49 8.83 6.12
C PHE A 147 13.67 9.60 7.16
N ASP A 148 14.07 10.83 7.41
CA ASP A 148 13.40 11.73 8.35
C ASP A 148 12.32 12.58 7.64
N GLN A 149 11.68 13.45 8.41
CA GLN A 149 10.71 14.40 7.88
C GLN A 149 11.33 15.39 6.87
N ASP A 150 12.65 15.64 6.96
CA ASP A 150 13.34 16.54 6.05
C ASP A 150 13.38 15.96 4.64
N PHE A 151 13.59 14.64 4.49
CA PHE A 151 13.53 13.96 3.20
C PHE A 151 12.20 14.16 2.46
N LEU A 152 11.06 14.05 3.17
CA LEU A 152 9.76 14.27 2.54
C LEU A 152 9.52 15.73 2.21
N THR A 153 10.07 16.64 3.01
CA THR A 153 10.06 18.08 2.74
C THR A 153 10.91 18.41 1.51
N GLU A 154 12.08 17.80 1.38
CA GLU A 154 12.96 17.93 0.20
C GLU A 154 12.30 17.35 -1.06
N LEU A 155 11.67 16.18 -0.97
CA LEU A 155 10.92 15.57 -2.07
C LEU A 155 9.78 16.48 -2.55
N ARG A 156 9.08 17.13 -1.62
CA ARG A 156 8.09 18.15 -1.94
C ARG A 156 8.72 19.37 -2.64
N ALA A 157 9.83 19.86 -2.11
CA ALA A 157 10.51 21.03 -2.65
C ALA A 157 10.86 20.81 -4.13
N MET A 158 11.39 19.65 -4.49
CA MET A 158 11.72 19.29 -5.89
C MET A 158 10.53 19.39 -6.85
N THR A 159 9.30 19.10 -6.40
CA THR A 159 8.11 19.14 -7.28
C THR A 159 7.51 20.52 -7.45
N GLY A 160 7.98 21.53 -6.73
CA GLY A 160 7.47 22.90 -6.76
C GLY A 160 8.39 23.91 -7.44
N VAL A 161 9.45 23.46 -8.10
CA VAL A 161 10.45 24.31 -8.77
C VAL A 161 9.92 24.72 -10.15
N LEU A 162 10.16 25.98 -10.53
CA LEU A 162 9.68 26.52 -11.81
C LEU A 162 10.62 26.24 -12.98
N GLU A 163 11.86 25.94 -12.71
CA GLU A 163 12.94 25.75 -13.67
C GLU A 163 12.88 24.38 -14.38
N TYR A 164 12.08 23.44 -13.87
CA TYR A 164 11.87 22.13 -14.46
C TYR A 164 10.49 21.56 -14.08
N ASP A 165 9.94 20.66 -14.89
CA ASP A 165 8.64 20.01 -14.63
C ASP A 165 8.86 18.61 -14.07
N LEU A 166 8.60 18.43 -12.76
CA LEU A 166 8.79 17.18 -12.04
C LEU A 166 7.54 16.77 -11.28
N ALA A 167 7.12 15.52 -11.47
CA ALA A 167 6.09 14.89 -10.65
C ALA A 167 6.60 13.60 -10.01
N CYS A 168 6.04 13.26 -8.85
CA CYS A 168 6.30 12.01 -8.14
C CYS A 168 5.07 11.09 -8.18
N VAL A 169 5.26 9.86 -8.59
CA VAL A 169 4.28 8.77 -8.49
C VAL A 169 4.77 7.80 -7.42
N THR A 170 4.08 7.74 -6.29
CA THR A 170 4.44 6.82 -5.20
C THR A 170 3.59 5.57 -5.28
N ALA A 171 4.17 4.39 -5.17
CA ALA A 171 3.45 3.13 -5.06
C ALA A 171 3.67 2.51 -3.68
N SER A 172 2.61 2.32 -2.92
CA SER A 172 2.66 1.89 -1.52
C SER A 172 1.44 1.05 -1.11
N TYR A 173 1.55 0.41 0.05
CA TYR A 173 0.41 -0.19 0.72
C TYR A 173 -0.40 0.88 1.49
N TRP A 174 0.30 1.71 2.27
CA TRP A 174 -0.34 2.76 3.06
C TRP A 174 -0.56 4.03 2.24
N ASP A 175 -1.66 4.72 2.54
CA ASP A 175 -1.86 6.07 2.05
C ASP A 175 -0.80 7.04 2.60
N LEU A 176 -0.65 8.17 1.94
CA LEU A 176 0.40 9.14 2.27
C LEU A 176 0.27 9.72 3.69
N TYR A 177 -0.95 9.89 4.21
CA TYR A 177 -1.17 10.40 5.56
C TYR A 177 -0.71 9.38 6.61
N THR A 178 -1.08 8.11 6.42
CA THR A 178 -0.62 7.01 7.28
C THR A 178 0.91 6.88 7.24
N LEU A 179 1.49 6.95 6.04
CA LEU A 179 2.95 6.88 5.88
C LEU A 179 3.65 8.09 6.49
N GLY A 180 3.17 9.30 6.22
CA GLY A 180 3.74 10.52 6.78
C GLY A 180 3.69 10.54 8.31
N ALA A 181 2.57 10.11 8.90
CA ALA A 181 2.45 10.00 10.36
C ALA A 181 3.50 9.02 10.95
N ARG A 182 3.80 7.92 10.26
CA ARG A 182 4.87 6.97 10.65
C ARG A 182 6.27 7.57 10.57
N LEU A 183 6.48 8.54 9.66
CA LEU A 183 7.73 9.27 9.48
C LEU A 183 7.78 10.59 10.29
N GLY A 184 6.81 10.81 11.18
CA GLY A 184 6.77 11.98 12.06
C GLY A 184 6.22 13.26 11.43
N LEU A 185 5.62 13.19 10.22
CA LEU A 185 5.00 14.36 9.61
C LEU A 185 3.67 14.72 10.29
N PRO A 186 3.44 16.02 10.56
CA PRO A 186 2.14 16.46 11.05
C PRO A 186 1.06 16.33 9.93
N PRO A 187 -0.22 16.14 10.31
CA PRO A 187 -1.32 16.04 9.33
C PRO A 187 -1.46 17.28 8.42
N THR A 188 -0.96 18.42 8.86
CA THR A 188 -0.96 19.69 8.11
C THR A 188 0.25 19.87 7.22
N SER A 189 1.13 18.86 7.11
CA SER A 189 2.35 18.98 6.29
C SER A 189 2.03 19.34 4.85
N PRO A 190 2.72 20.34 4.28
CA PRO A 190 2.57 20.69 2.87
C PRO A 190 2.96 19.57 1.90
N PHE A 191 3.65 18.53 2.37
CA PHE A 191 4.01 17.36 1.57
C PHE A 191 2.78 16.72 0.93
N TYR A 192 1.65 16.66 1.64
CA TYR A 192 0.43 16.05 1.10
C TYR A 192 -0.19 16.84 -0.07
N ASN A 193 0.08 18.12 -0.15
CA ASN A 193 -0.54 19.04 -1.14
C ASN A 193 0.02 18.90 -2.56
N ILE A 194 1.15 18.21 -2.75
CA ILE A 194 1.72 17.99 -4.08
C ILE A 194 1.02 16.87 -4.85
N PHE A 195 0.31 16.00 -4.13
CA PHE A 195 -0.34 14.84 -4.72
C PHE A 195 -1.77 15.16 -5.16
N TYR A 196 -2.17 14.51 -6.25
CA TYR A 196 -3.56 14.54 -6.69
C TYR A 196 -4.47 14.03 -5.54
N PRO A 197 -5.60 14.73 -5.25
CA PRO A 197 -6.38 14.48 -4.03
C PRO A 197 -6.89 13.05 -3.87
N THR A 198 -7.12 12.36 -4.99
CA THR A 198 -7.62 10.99 -4.97
C THR A 198 -6.57 10.04 -5.51
N PRO A 199 -6.09 9.08 -4.73
CA PRO A 199 -5.10 8.09 -5.18
C PRO A 199 -5.67 7.15 -6.26
N ILE A 200 -4.80 6.51 -7.01
CA ILE A 200 -5.14 5.42 -7.91
C ILE A 200 -5.07 4.12 -7.10
N TYR A 201 -6.23 3.51 -6.87
CA TYR A 201 -6.29 2.22 -6.20
C TYR A 201 -6.09 1.07 -7.17
N MET A 202 -5.15 0.18 -6.84
CA MET A 202 -4.95 -1.09 -7.54
C MET A 202 -5.96 -2.13 -7.02
N SER A 203 -7.23 -1.84 -7.25
CA SER A 203 -8.38 -2.64 -6.82
C SER A 203 -8.47 -4.01 -7.53
N SER A 204 -9.59 -4.66 -7.43
CA SER A 204 -9.94 -5.84 -8.25
C SER A 204 -9.93 -5.50 -9.74
N LEU A 205 -9.58 -6.47 -10.56
CA LEU A 205 -9.84 -6.40 -12.01
C LEU A 205 -11.34 -6.49 -12.28
N GLU A 206 -11.77 -5.84 -13.34
CA GLU A 206 -13.09 -6.06 -13.90
C GLU A 206 -13.24 -7.52 -14.37
N LEU A 207 -14.47 -8.04 -14.41
CA LEU A 207 -14.73 -9.43 -14.74
C LEU A 207 -14.15 -9.82 -16.11
N THR A 208 -14.32 -8.96 -17.11
CA THR A 208 -13.79 -9.14 -18.47
C THR A 208 -12.25 -9.10 -18.50
N GLU A 209 -11.65 -8.24 -17.71
CA GLU A 209 -10.19 -8.12 -17.56
C GLU A 209 -9.60 -9.37 -16.90
N ALA A 210 -10.26 -9.87 -15.85
CA ALA A 210 -9.87 -11.11 -15.16
C ALA A 210 -10.02 -12.32 -16.11
N THR A 211 -11.08 -12.38 -16.91
CA THR A 211 -11.25 -13.41 -17.94
C THR A 211 -10.12 -13.37 -18.96
N ALA A 212 -9.76 -12.19 -19.47
CA ALA A 212 -8.65 -12.06 -20.41
C ALA A 212 -7.31 -12.51 -19.81
N LEU A 213 -7.08 -12.23 -18.52
CA LEU A 213 -5.89 -12.67 -17.78
C LEU A 213 -5.85 -14.20 -17.60
N ILE A 214 -7.01 -14.87 -17.53
CA ILE A 214 -7.12 -16.33 -17.46
C ILE A 214 -6.91 -16.95 -18.83
N ASP A 215 -7.69 -16.52 -19.83
CA ASP A 215 -7.80 -17.23 -21.11
C ASP A 215 -6.63 -16.96 -22.06
N THR A 216 -6.14 -15.71 -22.12
CA THR A 216 -5.13 -15.38 -23.13
C THR A 216 -3.81 -16.14 -22.91
N PRO A 217 -3.26 -16.23 -21.68
CA PRO A 217 -2.07 -17.06 -21.45
C PRO A 217 -2.33 -18.55 -21.65
N ALA A 218 -3.54 -19.04 -21.31
CA ALA A 218 -3.91 -20.45 -21.53
C ALA A 218 -3.90 -20.79 -23.01
N ALA A 219 -4.55 -19.96 -23.84
CA ALA A 219 -4.60 -20.13 -25.29
C ALA A 219 -3.20 -20.09 -25.92
N LYS A 220 -2.34 -19.16 -25.53
CA LYS A 220 -0.92 -19.11 -25.94
C LYS A 220 -0.19 -20.43 -25.59
N GLY A 221 -0.60 -21.10 -24.51
CA GLY A 221 -0.04 -22.39 -24.07
C GLY A 221 -0.75 -23.63 -24.63
N GLY A 222 -1.70 -23.46 -25.57
CA GLY A 222 -2.44 -24.56 -26.19
C GLY A 222 -3.54 -25.17 -25.31
N VAL A 223 -4.00 -24.47 -24.29
CA VAL A 223 -5.10 -24.89 -23.40
C VAL A 223 -6.27 -23.93 -23.55
N ARG A 224 -7.48 -24.45 -23.56
CA ARG A 224 -8.73 -23.67 -23.49
C ARG A 224 -9.48 -24.05 -22.22
N PHE A 225 -9.87 -23.06 -21.43
CA PHE A 225 -10.79 -23.23 -20.33
C PHE A 225 -12.25 -23.15 -20.83
N SER A 226 -13.14 -23.89 -20.17
CA SER A 226 -14.57 -23.67 -20.33
C SER A 226 -15.03 -22.46 -19.51
N GLU A 227 -16.23 -21.96 -19.81
CA GLU A 227 -16.82 -20.84 -19.03
C GLU A 227 -16.97 -21.20 -17.54
N ASP A 228 -17.29 -22.45 -17.22
CA ASP A 228 -17.39 -22.91 -15.84
C ASP A 228 -16.02 -22.95 -15.16
N GLU A 229 -14.96 -23.39 -15.85
CA GLU A 229 -13.60 -23.37 -15.33
C GLU A 229 -13.11 -21.92 -15.07
N VAL A 230 -13.41 -20.99 -15.97
CA VAL A 230 -13.09 -19.56 -15.79
C VAL A 230 -13.83 -19.00 -14.58
N ARG A 231 -15.12 -19.31 -14.44
CA ARG A 231 -15.94 -18.88 -13.31
C ARG A 231 -15.41 -19.46 -11.99
N ASP A 232 -15.06 -20.75 -11.95
CA ASP A 232 -14.49 -21.40 -10.77
C ASP A 232 -13.16 -20.75 -10.34
N ILE A 233 -12.28 -20.44 -11.31
CA ILE A 233 -11.02 -19.74 -11.06
C ILE A 233 -11.30 -18.36 -10.43
N GLN A 234 -12.24 -17.59 -10.99
CA GLN A 234 -12.58 -16.26 -10.49
C GLN A 234 -13.23 -16.31 -9.11
N GLU A 235 -14.15 -17.23 -8.88
CA GLU A 235 -14.78 -17.40 -7.55
C GLU A 235 -13.76 -17.81 -6.47
N LEU A 236 -12.82 -18.68 -6.81
CA LEU A 236 -11.80 -19.13 -5.85
C LEU A 236 -10.79 -18.03 -5.56
N ALA A 237 -10.24 -17.43 -6.60
CA ALA A 237 -9.14 -16.46 -6.51
C ALA A 237 -9.60 -15.06 -6.12
N GLY A 238 -10.85 -14.72 -6.40
CA GLY A 238 -11.28 -13.34 -6.53
C GLY A 238 -10.72 -12.71 -7.81
N SER A 239 -10.61 -11.37 -7.83
CA SER A 239 -10.22 -10.62 -9.02
C SER A 239 -8.89 -9.86 -8.88
N LEU A 240 -8.05 -10.20 -7.90
CA LEU A 240 -6.71 -9.65 -7.81
C LEU A 240 -5.74 -10.39 -8.74
N PRO A 241 -4.95 -9.68 -9.57
CA PRO A 241 -4.19 -10.26 -10.67
C PRO A 241 -3.30 -11.45 -10.30
N PHE A 242 -2.57 -11.33 -9.18
CA PHE A 242 -1.67 -12.39 -8.72
C PHE A 242 -2.41 -13.68 -8.39
N PHE A 243 -3.55 -13.57 -7.67
CA PHE A 243 -4.32 -14.74 -7.24
C PHE A 243 -5.03 -15.39 -8.41
N VAL A 244 -5.55 -14.58 -9.34
CA VAL A 244 -6.12 -15.07 -10.61
C VAL A 244 -5.07 -15.87 -11.40
N GLN A 245 -3.88 -15.31 -11.60
CA GLN A 245 -2.79 -15.97 -12.33
C GLN A 245 -2.29 -17.24 -11.63
N ALA A 246 -2.13 -17.21 -10.30
CA ALA A 246 -1.68 -18.37 -9.54
C ALA A 246 -2.68 -19.54 -9.64
N THR A 247 -3.97 -19.23 -9.55
CA THR A 247 -5.06 -20.20 -9.68
C THR A 247 -5.12 -20.74 -11.10
N ALA A 248 -5.17 -19.85 -12.12
CA ALA A 248 -5.22 -20.23 -13.51
C ALA A 248 -3.99 -21.08 -13.95
N ALA A 249 -2.79 -20.73 -13.47
CA ALA A 249 -1.57 -21.50 -13.74
C ALA A 249 -1.66 -22.93 -13.18
N LYS A 250 -2.32 -23.12 -12.03
CA LYS A 250 -2.52 -24.43 -11.42
C LYS A 250 -3.55 -25.25 -12.24
N TRP A 251 -4.68 -24.64 -12.61
CA TRP A 251 -5.69 -25.27 -13.48
C TRP A 251 -5.09 -25.62 -14.86
N PHE A 252 -4.31 -24.74 -15.45
CA PHE A 252 -3.59 -24.99 -16.71
C PHE A 252 -2.68 -26.22 -16.62
N ARG A 253 -1.92 -26.35 -15.51
CA ARG A 253 -1.04 -27.50 -15.29
C ARG A 253 -1.84 -28.81 -15.16
N HIS A 254 -2.91 -28.80 -14.37
CA HIS A 254 -3.79 -29.94 -14.20
C HIS A 254 -4.41 -30.40 -15.53
N LYS A 255 -4.92 -29.46 -16.32
CA LYS A 255 -5.52 -29.77 -17.62
C LYS A 255 -4.50 -30.39 -18.59
N ARG A 256 -3.25 -29.93 -18.56
CA ARG A 256 -2.16 -30.53 -19.36
C ARG A 256 -1.75 -31.93 -18.94
N THR A 257 -1.88 -32.25 -17.68
CA THR A 257 -1.51 -33.58 -17.11
C THR A 257 -2.68 -34.55 -17.06
N GLY A 258 -3.89 -34.13 -17.47
CA GLY A 258 -5.10 -34.94 -17.38
C GLY A 258 -5.64 -35.11 -15.94
N ALA A 259 -5.11 -34.38 -14.97
CA ALA A 259 -5.60 -34.37 -13.61
C ALA A 259 -6.86 -33.47 -13.50
N SER A 260 -7.81 -33.84 -12.64
CA SER A 260 -8.96 -32.96 -12.37
C SER A 260 -8.56 -31.78 -11.48
N PRO A 261 -8.76 -30.54 -11.93
CA PRO A 261 -8.48 -29.36 -11.13
C PRO A 261 -9.49 -29.20 -9.97
N ASP A 262 -10.69 -29.80 -10.08
CA ASP A 262 -11.78 -29.68 -9.12
C ASP A 262 -11.65 -30.58 -7.90
N SER A 263 -10.57 -31.35 -7.80
CA SER A 263 -10.37 -32.21 -6.62
C SER A 263 -10.21 -31.34 -5.38
N GLU A 264 -10.86 -31.75 -4.29
CA GLU A 264 -10.74 -31.12 -2.97
C GLU A 264 -9.26 -30.98 -2.55
N THR A 265 -8.43 -31.96 -2.92
CA THR A 265 -6.98 -31.92 -2.69
C THR A 265 -6.31 -30.77 -3.44
N ALA A 266 -6.68 -30.50 -4.69
CA ALA A 266 -6.11 -29.41 -5.48
C ALA A 266 -6.49 -28.04 -4.88
N ARG A 267 -7.73 -27.88 -4.42
CA ARG A 267 -8.23 -26.64 -3.78
C ARG A 267 -7.53 -26.40 -2.43
N ARG A 268 -7.39 -27.45 -1.59
CA ARG A 268 -6.64 -27.36 -0.33
C ARG A 268 -5.18 -26.97 -0.55
N GLN A 269 -4.53 -27.57 -1.54
CA GLN A 269 -3.15 -27.24 -1.87
C GLN A 269 -3.04 -25.78 -2.35
N LEU A 270 -3.98 -25.30 -3.17
CA LEU A 270 -4.00 -23.90 -3.60
C LEU A 270 -4.18 -22.93 -2.41
N ALA A 271 -5.09 -23.26 -1.49
CA ALA A 271 -5.29 -22.46 -0.29
C ALA A 271 -4.01 -22.41 0.58
N ALA A 272 -3.31 -23.53 0.75
CA ALA A 272 -2.03 -23.57 1.46
C ALA A 272 -0.94 -22.74 0.76
N ASP A 273 -0.87 -22.79 -0.58
CA ASP A 273 0.10 -22.02 -1.37
C ASP A 273 -0.15 -20.50 -1.27
N LEU A 274 -1.41 -20.07 -1.07
CA LEU A 274 -1.80 -18.67 -1.00
C LEU A 274 -1.85 -18.09 0.42
N ALA A 275 -2.01 -18.91 1.45
CA ALA A 275 -2.13 -18.49 2.85
C ALA A 275 -1.01 -17.52 3.31
N PRO A 276 0.30 -17.72 2.98
CA PRO A 276 1.36 -16.81 3.41
C PRO A 276 1.17 -15.35 2.94
N TYR A 277 0.47 -15.13 1.82
CA TYR A 277 0.17 -13.76 1.35
C TYR A 277 -0.94 -13.11 2.17
N PHE A 278 -1.93 -13.88 2.60
CA PHE A 278 -3.00 -13.40 3.48
C PHE A 278 -2.46 -13.08 4.87
N ASP A 279 -1.52 -13.88 5.39
CA ASP A 279 -0.81 -13.59 6.64
C ASP A 279 -0.07 -12.25 6.57
N GLN A 280 0.61 -11.97 5.45
CA GLN A 280 1.29 -10.69 5.24
C GLN A 280 0.30 -9.51 5.20
N TRP A 281 -0.86 -9.66 4.55
CA TRP A 281 -1.88 -8.63 4.55
C TRP A 281 -2.43 -8.39 5.96
N TRP A 282 -2.71 -9.46 6.67
CA TRP A 282 -3.27 -9.42 8.02
C TRP A 282 -2.42 -8.60 8.98
N HIS A 283 -1.10 -8.74 8.93
CA HIS A 283 -0.18 -7.96 9.77
C HIS A 283 -0.21 -6.45 9.46
N ASN A 284 -0.58 -6.08 8.25
CA ASN A 284 -0.65 -4.67 7.83
C ASN A 284 -2.01 -4.01 8.10
N PHE A 285 -3.08 -4.80 8.28
CA PHE A 285 -4.40 -4.25 8.56
C PHE A 285 -4.48 -3.65 9.96
N THR A 286 -5.21 -2.54 10.06
CA THR A 286 -5.63 -1.98 11.35
C THR A 286 -6.62 -2.90 12.05
N SER A 287 -6.81 -2.72 13.36
CA SER A 287 -7.82 -3.49 14.12
C SER A 287 -9.23 -3.30 13.53
N SER A 288 -9.56 -2.08 13.11
CA SER A 288 -10.86 -1.78 12.48
C SER A 288 -11.06 -2.50 11.15
N GLU A 289 -10.02 -2.54 10.30
CA GLU A 289 -10.04 -3.29 9.03
C GLU A 289 -10.17 -4.80 9.24
N ARG A 290 -9.46 -5.34 10.22
CA ARG A 290 -9.57 -6.77 10.60
C ARG A 290 -10.98 -7.11 11.06
N ASN A 291 -11.56 -6.29 11.94
CA ASN A 291 -12.93 -6.49 12.43
C ASN A 291 -13.95 -6.43 11.28
N ALA A 292 -13.82 -5.47 10.37
CA ALA A 292 -14.69 -5.37 9.21
C ALA A 292 -14.56 -6.60 8.30
N LEU A 293 -13.33 -7.05 7.99
CA LEU A 293 -13.09 -8.26 7.18
C LEU A 293 -13.68 -9.53 7.83
N LEU A 294 -13.51 -9.72 9.14
CA LEU A 294 -14.06 -10.87 9.85
C LEU A 294 -15.59 -10.84 9.90
N THR A 295 -16.18 -9.66 10.04
CA THR A 295 -17.65 -9.48 10.02
C THR A 295 -18.21 -9.83 8.66
N VAL A 296 -17.62 -9.32 7.57
CA VAL A 296 -18.01 -9.65 6.19
C VAL A 296 -17.77 -11.12 5.87
N ALA A 297 -16.62 -11.69 6.25
CA ALA A 297 -16.31 -13.10 6.01
C ALA A 297 -17.29 -14.05 6.74
N GLY A 298 -17.76 -13.64 7.92
CA GLY A 298 -18.77 -14.35 8.70
C GLY A 298 -20.22 -14.12 8.24
N GLU A 299 -20.41 -13.35 7.13
CA GLU A 299 -21.73 -12.99 6.58
C GLU A 299 -22.63 -12.26 7.63
N ARG A 300 -22.01 -11.53 8.55
CA ARG A 300 -22.70 -10.76 9.58
C ARG A 300 -22.91 -9.31 9.11
N PRO A 301 -23.97 -8.65 9.59
CA PRO A 301 -24.19 -7.25 9.25
C PRO A 301 -23.10 -6.36 9.87
N LEU A 302 -22.66 -5.35 9.10
CA LEU A 302 -21.66 -4.39 9.58
C LEU A 302 -22.17 -3.53 10.75
N THR A 303 -23.46 -3.47 10.96
CA THR A 303 -24.11 -2.84 12.14
C THR A 303 -23.75 -3.52 13.45
N ASP A 304 -23.20 -4.74 13.42
CA ASP A 304 -22.68 -5.43 14.60
C ASP A 304 -21.38 -4.78 15.13
N LEU A 305 -20.76 -3.93 14.29
CA LEU A 305 -19.56 -3.20 14.66
C LEU A 305 -19.95 -1.84 15.25
N ASP A 306 -19.43 -1.54 16.43
CA ASP A 306 -19.66 -0.27 17.11
C ASP A 306 -18.71 0.83 16.58
N TYR A 307 -18.83 1.14 15.28
CA TYR A 307 -18.10 2.23 14.63
C TYR A 307 -19.06 3.33 14.16
N PRO A 308 -18.66 4.61 14.24
CA PRO A 308 -19.40 5.68 13.60
C PRO A 308 -19.62 5.41 12.10
N PRO A 309 -20.79 5.70 11.53
CA PRO A 309 -21.11 5.38 10.13
C PRO A 309 -20.07 5.91 9.11
N LEU A 310 -19.55 7.12 9.31
CA LEU A 310 -18.52 7.71 8.44
C LEU A 310 -17.19 6.97 8.53
N GLU A 311 -16.82 6.47 9.71
CA GLU A 311 -15.60 5.68 9.90
C GLU A 311 -15.74 4.32 9.22
N LEU A 312 -16.87 3.63 9.43
CA LEU A 312 -17.16 2.36 8.79
C LEU A 312 -17.16 2.47 7.26
N ASP A 313 -17.77 3.51 6.72
CA ASP A 313 -17.77 3.79 5.29
C ASP A 313 -16.33 4.05 4.75
N SER A 314 -15.51 4.76 5.50
CA SER A 314 -14.10 4.98 5.16
C SER A 314 -13.30 3.67 5.14
N ILE A 315 -13.51 2.80 6.14
CA ILE A 315 -12.87 1.47 6.23
C ILE A 315 -13.28 0.62 5.01
N MET A 316 -14.58 0.54 4.73
CA MET A 316 -15.11 -0.29 3.64
C MET A 316 -14.67 0.21 2.26
N ARG A 317 -14.65 1.54 2.04
CA ARG A 317 -14.10 2.13 0.81
C ARG A 317 -12.62 1.79 0.61
N ARG A 318 -11.82 1.82 1.68
CA ARG A 318 -10.40 1.44 1.60
C ARG A 318 -10.22 -0.04 1.28
N LEU A 319 -10.94 -0.92 1.98
CA LEU A 319 -10.90 -2.37 1.71
C LEU A 319 -11.37 -2.70 0.28
N ASN A 320 -12.38 -2.01 -0.22
CA ASN A 320 -12.83 -2.12 -1.61
C ASN A 320 -11.77 -1.57 -2.59
N GLY A 321 -11.19 -0.43 -2.30
CA GLY A 321 -10.07 0.12 -3.08
C GLY A 321 -8.86 -0.82 -3.14
N TYR A 322 -8.63 -1.60 -2.11
CA TYR A 322 -7.62 -2.67 -2.10
C TYR A 322 -8.07 -3.94 -2.85
N GLY A 323 -9.32 -4.02 -3.26
CA GLY A 323 -9.87 -5.19 -3.94
C GLY A 323 -10.09 -6.40 -3.04
N LEU A 324 -10.23 -6.19 -1.73
CA LEU A 324 -10.42 -7.27 -0.75
C LEU A 324 -11.89 -7.58 -0.49
N VAL A 325 -12.74 -6.58 -0.69
CA VAL A 325 -14.20 -6.69 -0.62
C VAL A 325 -14.83 -6.04 -1.83
N PHE A 326 -16.05 -6.41 -2.13
CA PHE A 326 -16.89 -5.76 -3.14
C PHE A 326 -18.34 -5.74 -2.68
N GLN A 327 -19.15 -4.88 -3.29
CA GLN A 327 -20.56 -4.78 -2.98
C GLN A 327 -21.39 -5.46 -4.06
N ALA A 328 -22.28 -6.37 -3.66
CA ALA A 328 -23.29 -7.00 -4.52
C ALA A 328 -24.63 -6.99 -3.79
N ASP A 329 -25.70 -6.57 -4.48
CA ASP A 329 -27.06 -6.49 -3.92
C ASP A 329 -27.10 -5.81 -2.54
N GLU A 330 -26.43 -4.65 -2.43
CA GLU A 330 -26.29 -3.86 -1.19
C GLU A 330 -25.54 -4.56 -0.04
N ARG A 331 -24.95 -5.73 -0.28
CA ARG A 331 -24.18 -6.47 0.71
C ARG A 331 -22.70 -6.44 0.37
N TRP A 332 -21.89 -6.32 1.39
CA TRP A 332 -20.45 -6.47 1.26
C TRP A 332 -20.06 -7.95 1.26
N MET A 333 -19.19 -8.32 0.34
CA MET A 333 -18.68 -9.69 0.17
C MET A 333 -17.15 -9.68 0.11
N ILE A 334 -16.53 -10.75 0.59
CA ILE A 334 -15.08 -10.96 0.44
C ILE A 334 -14.77 -11.34 -1.00
N ASN A 335 -13.72 -10.72 -1.55
CA ASN A 335 -13.24 -11.00 -2.88
C ASN A 335 -12.37 -12.27 -2.90
N GLY A 336 -12.95 -13.37 -3.34
CA GLY A 336 -12.31 -14.69 -3.45
C GLY A 336 -12.62 -15.63 -2.28
N ARG A 337 -13.15 -16.80 -2.65
CA ARG A 337 -13.58 -17.84 -1.70
C ARG A 337 -12.41 -18.37 -0.85
N ILE A 338 -11.19 -18.43 -1.40
CA ILE A 338 -10.01 -18.88 -0.66
C ILE A 338 -9.68 -17.91 0.46
N PHE A 339 -9.71 -16.60 0.18
CA PHE A 339 -9.45 -15.57 1.20
C PHE A 339 -10.56 -15.55 2.25
N GLN A 340 -11.83 -15.68 1.85
CA GLN A 340 -12.95 -15.80 2.80
C GLN A 340 -12.80 -17.01 3.73
N THR A 341 -12.41 -18.17 3.19
CA THR A 341 -12.19 -19.39 3.98
C THR A 341 -11.03 -19.20 4.94
N TRP A 342 -9.93 -18.58 4.50
CA TRP A 342 -8.79 -18.27 5.35
C TRP A 342 -9.19 -17.35 6.52
N LEU A 343 -9.96 -16.28 6.26
CA LEU A 343 -10.46 -15.38 7.31
C LEU A 343 -11.33 -16.11 8.33
N ARG A 344 -12.22 -16.99 7.87
CA ARG A 344 -13.07 -17.80 8.77
C ARG A 344 -12.26 -18.77 9.64
N GLN A 345 -11.26 -19.41 9.07
CA GLN A 345 -10.36 -20.32 9.80
C GLN A 345 -9.48 -19.54 10.79
N TYR A 346 -8.96 -18.40 10.37
CA TYR A 346 -8.16 -17.53 11.22
C TYR A 346 -8.95 -17.04 12.44
N ALA A 347 -10.21 -16.63 12.24
CA ALA A 347 -11.12 -16.23 13.31
C ALA A 347 -11.35 -17.36 14.34
N GLN A 348 -11.45 -18.62 13.87
CA GLN A 348 -11.62 -19.79 14.74
C GLN A 348 -10.37 -20.12 15.56
N LEU A 349 -9.18 -20.02 14.94
CA LEU A 349 -7.91 -20.35 15.58
C LEU A 349 -7.51 -19.34 16.67
N GLN A 350 -7.91 -18.08 16.52
CA GLN A 350 -7.53 -17.02 17.47
C GLN A 350 -8.51 -16.86 18.62
N ASP A 351 -9.59 -17.67 18.66
CA ASP A 351 -10.72 -17.47 19.58
C ASP A 351 -11.21 -16.01 19.56
N VAL A 352 -10.98 -15.36 18.40
CA VAL A 352 -11.39 -14.01 18.13
C VAL A 352 -12.89 -14.03 17.94
N ARG A 353 -13.62 -14.05 19.06
CA ARG A 353 -14.85 -13.26 19.07
C ARG A 353 -14.43 -11.93 18.44
N PRO A 354 -15.16 -11.43 17.43
CA PRO A 354 -14.91 -10.06 17.02
C PRO A 354 -14.87 -9.26 18.32
N VAL A 355 -13.77 -8.61 18.56
CA VAL A 355 -13.73 -7.60 19.61
C VAL A 355 -14.66 -6.54 19.04
N VAL A 356 -15.96 -6.73 19.31
CA VAL A 356 -16.87 -5.60 19.41
C VAL A 356 -16.14 -4.72 20.40
N PRO A 357 -15.67 -3.52 20.02
CA PRO A 357 -15.10 -2.61 21.00
C PRO A 357 -16.20 -2.44 22.04
N GLN A 358 -16.12 -3.21 23.13
CA GLN A 358 -16.99 -2.93 24.26
C GLN A 358 -16.65 -1.50 24.60
N PRO A 359 -17.62 -0.62 24.74
CA PRO A 359 -17.35 0.74 25.19
C PRO A 359 -16.48 0.57 26.42
N VAL A 360 -15.20 0.94 26.30
CA VAL A 360 -14.19 0.70 27.34
C VAL A 360 -14.79 1.36 28.58
N SER A 361 -15.10 0.59 29.57
CA SER A 361 -15.85 1.08 30.72
C SER A 361 -15.07 2.22 31.34
N GLY A 362 -15.74 3.24 31.84
CA GLY A 362 -15.06 4.31 32.56
C GLY A 362 -14.15 3.79 33.68
N ALA A 363 -14.47 2.63 34.25
CA ALA A 363 -13.64 1.93 35.25
C ALA A 363 -12.33 1.38 34.64
N GLU A 364 -12.35 0.88 33.42
CA GLU A 364 -11.16 0.36 32.74
C GLU A 364 -10.24 1.49 32.29
N LEU A 365 -10.78 2.58 31.73
CA LEU A 365 -10.01 3.79 31.44
C LEU A 365 -9.37 4.38 32.70
N ALA A 366 -10.09 4.33 33.83
CA ALA A 366 -9.54 4.77 35.10
C ALA A 366 -8.41 3.86 35.58
N ARG A 367 -8.52 2.52 35.43
CA ARG A 367 -7.44 1.58 35.78
C ARG A 367 -6.17 1.84 34.96
N ILE A 368 -6.29 1.96 33.66
CA ILE A 368 -5.14 2.26 32.78
C ILE A 368 -4.50 3.60 33.19
N ARG A 369 -5.30 4.63 33.41
CA ARG A 369 -4.81 5.94 33.87
C ARG A 369 -4.13 5.85 35.24
N HIS A 370 -4.67 5.11 36.19
CA HIS A 370 -4.06 4.92 37.51
C HIS A 370 -2.74 4.15 37.40
N ALA A 371 -2.70 3.10 36.61
CA ALA A 371 -1.45 2.37 36.36
C ALA A 371 -0.33 3.29 35.82
N LEU A 372 -0.65 4.16 34.85
CA LEU A 372 0.30 5.16 34.33
C LEU A 372 0.72 6.17 35.43
N VAL A 373 -0.21 6.63 36.26
CA VAL A 373 0.08 7.62 37.32
C VAL A 373 0.87 7.01 38.47
N ASP A 374 0.55 5.79 38.86
CA ASP A 374 1.08 5.19 40.10
C ASP A 374 2.40 4.46 39.84
N SER A 375 2.60 3.90 38.62
CA SER A 375 3.73 3.01 38.32
C SER A 375 4.82 3.63 37.44
N PHE A 376 4.61 4.82 36.87
CA PHE A 376 5.60 5.51 36.03
C PHE A 376 5.89 6.90 36.55
N ASP A 377 7.12 7.34 36.43
CA ASP A 377 7.47 8.77 36.64
C ASP A 377 7.26 9.56 35.32
N LEU A 378 7.58 10.87 35.33
CA LEU A 378 7.31 11.75 34.20
C LEU A 378 8.21 11.43 32.99
N ASP A 379 9.47 11.07 33.27
CA ASP A 379 10.47 10.75 32.24
C ASP A 379 10.20 9.35 31.64
N GLU A 380 9.76 8.41 32.47
CA GLU A 380 9.29 7.10 32.01
C GLU A 380 8.04 7.20 31.15
N LEU A 381 7.07 8.08 31.47
CA LEU A 381 5.92 8.36 30.60
C LEU A 381 6.34 8.99 29.27
N ARG A 382 7.39 9.83 29.28
CA ARG A 382 7.96 10.40 28.06
C ARG A 382 8.58 9.31 27.18
N THR A 383 9.34 8.38 27.78
CA THR A 383 9.91 7.22 27.11
C THR A 383 8.81 6.32 26.54
N LEU A 384 7.78 5.99 27.33
CA LEU A 384 6.64 5.19 26.89
C LEU A 384 5.89 5.86 25.73
N CYS A 385 5.73 7.18 25.75
CA CYS A 385 5.17 7.93 24.62
C CYS A 385 6.04 7.76 23.36
N PHE A 386 7.35 7.91 23.52
CA PHE A 386 8.28 7.74 22.40
C PHE A 386 8.19 6.34 21.78
N ASP A 387 8.21 5.29 22.60
CA ASP A 387 8.10 3.89 22.14
C ASP A 387 6.76 3.60 21.45
N LEU A 388 5.72 4.30 21.86
CA LEU A 388 4.39 4.23 21.26
C LEU A 388 4.22 5.14 20.03
N GLY A 389 5.24 5.92 19.66
CA GLY A 389 5.18 6.85 18.54
C GLY A 389 4.30 8.07 18.82
N MET A 390 4.26 8.53 20.10
CA MET A 390 3.53 9.71 20.54
C MET A 390 4.49 10.82 20.91
N ASP A 391 4.17 12.05 20.57
CA ASP A 391 4.89 13.22 21.10
C ASP A 391 4.33 13.62 22.47
N PHE A 392 5.11 13.36 23.51
CA PHE A 392 4.77 13.67 24.89
C PHE A 392 4.52 15.17 25.12
N GLU A 393 5.29 16.03 24.46
CA GLU A 393 5.19 17.49 24.66
C GLU A 393 3.91 18.05 24.00
N SER A 394 3.43 17.43 22.94
CA SER A 394 2.18 17.80 22.27
C SER A 394 0.91 17.42 23.04
N LEU A 395 1.01 16.54 24.06
CA LEU A 395 -0.13 16.16 24.88
C LEU A 395 -0.59 17.35 25.75
N PRO A 396 -1.90 17.70 25.75
CA PRO A 396 -2.43 18.79 26.56
C PRO A 396 -2.23 18.58 28.08
N GLY A 397 -2.12 19.68 28.81
CA GLY A 397 -2.06 19.68 30.29
C GLY A 397 -0.64 19.56 30.84
N GLN A 398 -0.49 20.00 32.10
CA GLN A 398 0.77 19.97 32.82
C GLN A 398 0.73 18.93 33.93
N GLY A 399 1.88 18.28 34.18
CA GLY A 399 2.06 17.28 35.22
C GLY A 399 1.57 15.87 34.85
N LYS A 400 2.07 14.91 35.61
CA LYS A 400 1.89 13.46 35.36
C LYS A 400 0.43 13.01 35.19
N PRO A 401 -0.52 13.41 36.11
CA PRO A 401 -1.91 12.95 35.95
C PRO A 401 -2.63 13.49 34.70
N ALA A 402 -2.27 14.70 34.25
CA ALA A 402 -2.83 15.29 33.06
C ALA A 402 -2.29 14.57 31.80
N LYS A 403 -0.99 14.37 31.71
CA LYS A 403 -0.35 13.64 30.59
C LYS A 403 -0.84 12.20 30.50
N ALA A 404 -0.95 11.46 31.61
CA ALA A 404 -1.50 10.11 31.65
C ALA A 404 -2.95 10.05 31.14
N ARG A 405 -3.80 11.02 31.52
CA ARG A 405 -5.17 11.11 31.00
C ARG A 405 -5.19 11.33 29.49
N GLU A 406 -4.33 12.19 28.98
CA GLU A 406 -4.31 12.49 27.55
C GLU A 406 -3.68 11.34 26.72
N MET A 407 -2.76 10.56 27.28
CA MET A 407 -2.29 9.31 26.69
C MET A 407 -3.46 8.30 26.53
N VAL A 408 -4.24 8.11 27.59
CA VAL A 408 -5.43 7.22 27.51
C VAL A 408 -6.44 7.74 26.50
N ASN A 409 -6.73 9.05 26.48
CA ASN A 409 -7.63 9.65 25.50
C ASN A 409 -7.12 9.50 24.07
N TYR A 410 -5.84 9.66 23.85
CA TYR A 410 -5.22 9.52 22.54
C TYR A 410 -5.45 8.10 21.95
N TRP A 411 -5.20 7.05 22.74
CA TRP A 411 -5.37 5.66 22.30
C TRP A 411 -6.83 5.23 22.28
N ARG A 412 -7.66 5.73 23.19
CA ARG A 412 -9.11 5.54 23.14
C ARG A 412 -9.70 6.08 21.83
N ASN A 413 -9.31 7.29 21.43
CA ASN A 413 -9.83 7.93 20.22
C ASN A 413 -9.32 7.26 18.94
N ARG A 414 -8.29 6.43 19.03
CA ARG A 414 -7.78 5.57 17.95
C ARG A 414 -8.28 4.14 18.00
N HIS A 415 -9.19 3.85 18.94
CA HIS A 415 -9.71 2.50 19.18
C HIS A 415 -8.61 1.42 19.33
N ASP A 416 -7.45 1.79 19.87
CA ASP A 416 -6.27 0.92 20.03
C ASP A 416 -5.66 1.01 21.45
N LEU A 417 -6.51 0.98 22.46
CA LEU A 417 -6.08 0.94 23.87
C LEU A 417 -5.25 -0.31 24.19
N THR A 418 -5.43 -1.39 23.43
CA THR A 418 -4.66 -2.62 23.55
C THR A 418 -3.16 -2.36 23.43
N ARG A 419 -2.76 -1.51 22.47
CA ARG A 419 -1.36 -1.15 22.28
C ARG A 419 -0.76 -0.42 23.50
N LEU A 420 -1.53 0.47 24.10
CA LEU A 420 -1.11 1.14 25.35
C LEU A 420 -1.00 0.15 26.50
N THR A 421 -1.98 -0.76 26.65
CA THR A 421 -1.98 -1.74 27.75
C THR A 421 -0.87 -2.77 27.59
N GLU A 422 -0.57 -3.22 26.37
CA GLU A 422 0.56 -4.10 26.08
C GLU A 422 1.90 -3.43 26.41
N ALA A 423 2.07 -2.17 26.05
CA ALA A 423 3.28 -1.42 26.39
C ALA A 423 3.46 -1.24 27.92
N ILE A 424 2.38 -0.97 28.64
CA ILE A 424 2.40 -0.91 30.12
C ILE A 424 2.79 -2.27 30.71
N ARG A 425 2.21 -3.37 30.21
CA ARG A 425 2.54 -4.72 30.67
C ARG A 425 3.97 -5.10 30.37
N TYR A 426 4.49 -4.70 29.22
CA TYR A 426 5.89 -4.94 28.88
C TYR A 426 6.85 -4.28 29.87
N GLU A 427 6.58 -3.04 30.26
CA GLU A 427 7.44 -2.27 31.17
C GLU A 427 7.26 -2.62 32.66
N ARG A 428 6.06 -3.04 33.08
CA ARG A 428 5.71 -3.17 34.51
C ARG A 428 5.04 -4.50 34.88
N GLY A 429 4.86 -5.42 33.92
CA GLY A 429 4.12 -6.66 34.18
C GLY A 429 2.60 -6.45 34.29
N ASP A 430 1.91 -7.42 34.86
CA ASP A 430 0.43 -7.41 34.99
C ASP A 430 -0.04 -6.46 36.09
N ILE A 431 0.01 -5.13 35.84
CA ILE A 431 -0.52 -4.09 36.76
C ILE A 431 -1.89 -3.55 36.31
N ILE A 432 -2.38 -3.98 35.14
CA ILE A 432 -3.69 -3.62 34.53
C ILE A 432 -4.48 -4.86 34.11
#